data_a36cef6d5829872dabce2bfc6e3607b9
#
_entry.id   a36cef6d5829872dabce2bfc6e3607b9
#
_cell.length_a   1.000
_cell.length_b   1.000
_cell.length_c   1.000
_cell.angle_alpha   90.00
_cell.angle_beta   90.00
_cell.angle_gamma   90.00
#
_symmetry.space_group_name_H-M   'P 1'
#
loop_
_entity.id
_entity.type
_entity.pdbx_description
1 polymer ?
#
loop_
_entity_poly.entity_id
_entity_poly.type
_entity_poly.pdbx_seq_one_letter_code
_entity_poly.pdbx_strand_id
1 'polypeptide(L)'
;MKGKWKNKQIKKTAADVLFLLLACCVGAFATVGVMLPNGLTIGGLTGIVRIVQTYIPVDFSLLYYGGSLLILIISAVFLGLKEVRKILFLTILYPAVLFVFETLDVQLLEESDVLLAAIFCGVFSGIASGLAFWRGYVFGGTDAIAKILRKKLFP
;
A
#
# COMPACT_ATOMS: atom_id res chain seq x y z
N MET A 1 12.02 20.03 -31.41
CA MET A 1 12.68 19.43 -30.24
C MET A 1 11.75 19.24 -29.03
N LYS A 2 10.78 20.10 -28.76
CA LYS A 2 9.84 19.98 -27.59
C LYS A 2 8.95 18.72 -27.58
N GLY A 3 8.57 18.16 -28.72
CA GLY A 3 7.70 16.98 -28.80
C GLY A 3 8.37 15.66 -28.36
N LYS A 4 9.67 15.48 -28.62
CA LYS A 4 10.43 14.27 -28.21
C LYS A 4 10.61 14.18 -26.68
N TRP A 5 10.79 15.31 -26.02
CA TRP A 5 10.92 15.39 -24.55
C TRP A 5 9.58 15.09 -23.85
N LYS A 6 8.48 15.62 -24.39
CA LYS A 6 7.13 15.36 -23.85
C LYS A 6 6.74 13.89 -23.97
N ASN A 7 7.02 13.25 -25.10
CA ASN A 7 6.77 11.81 -25.29
C ASN A 7 7.64 10.93 -24.38
N LYS A 8 8.87 11.31 -24.08
CA LYS A 8 9.75 10.56 -23.17
C LYS A 8 9.26 10.66 -21.72
N GLN A 9 8.75 11.82 -21.31
CA GLN A 9 8.15 12.00 -19.98
C GLN A 9 6.83 11.23 -19.83
N ILE A 10 5.95 11.26 -20.83
CA ILE A 10 4.69 10.54 -20.82
C ILE A 10 4.93 9.03 -20.73
N LYS A 11 5.88 8.48 -21.52
CA LYS A 11 6.26 7.05 -21.45
C LYS A 11 6.81 6.65 -20.08
N LYS A 12 7.62 7.52 -19.45
CA LYS A 12 8.16 7.27 -18.11
C LYS A 12 7.06 7.27 -17.07
N THR A 13 6.15 8.23 -17.13
CA THR A 13 5.00 8.31 -16.21
C THR A 13 4.05 7.11 -16.38
N ALA A 14 3.78 6.69 -17.62
CA ALA A 14 2.94 5.51 -17.89
C ALA A 14 3.57 4.22 -17.36
N ALA A 15 4.89 4.05 -17.53
CA ALA A 15 5.62 2.91 -16.97
C ALA A 15 5.58 2.94 -15.42
N ASP A 16 5.75 4.11 -14.80
CA ASP A 16 5.68 4.24 -13.35
C ASP A 16 4.27 3.87 -12.83
N VAL A 17 3.22 4.32 -13.49
CA VAL A 17 1.82 3.96 -13.12
C VAL A 17 1.59 2.45 -13.25
N LEU A 18 2.07 1.82 -14.33
CA LEU A 18 1.93 0.38 -14.53
C LEU A 18 2.66 -0.42 -13.44
N PHE A 19 3.89 -0.02 -13.09
CA PHE A 19 4.64 -0.66 -12.00
C PHE A 19 3.96 -0.48 -10.63
N LEU A 20 3.38 0.68 -10.38
CA LEU A 20 2.66 0.94 -9.13
C LEU A 20 1.34 0.15 -9.06
N LEU A 21 0.63 0.00 -10.19
CA LEU A 21 -0.54 -0.89 -10.27
C LEU A 21 -0.16 -2.33 -9.97
N LEU A 22 0.93 -2.84 -10.56
CA LEU A 22 1.44 -4.18 -10.26
C LEU A 22 1.80 -4.32 -8.78
N ALA A 23 2.48 -3.34 -8.19
CA ALA A 23 2.80 -3.34 -6.77
C ALA A 23 1.53 -3.37 -5.90
N CYS A 24 0.49 -2.59 -6.25
CA CYS A 24 -0.79 -2.60 -5.56
C CYS A 24 -1.51 -3.95 -5.70
N CYS A 25 -1.53 -4.54 -6.89
CA CYS A 25 -2.15 -5.86 -7.11
C CYS A 25 -1.45 -6.95 -6.31
N VAL A 26 -0.12 -6.99 -6.32
CA VAL A 26 0.68 -7.96 -5.55
C VAL A 26 0.45 -7.76 -4.04
N GLY A 27 0.42 -6.51 -3.57
CA GLY A 27 0.17 -6.20 -2.17
C GLY A 27 -1.28 -6.53 -1.74
N ALA A 28 -2.26 -6.22 -2.58
CA ALA A 28 -3.66 -6.56 -2.33
C ALA A 28 -3.88 -8.07 -2.31
N PHE A 29 -3.26 -8.79 -3.23
CA PHE A 29 -3.25 -10.25 -3.24
C PHE A 29 -2.66 -10.83 -1.96
N ALA A 30 -1.52 -10.32 -1.48
CA ALA A 30 -0.93 -10.74 -0.22
C ALA A 30 -1.86 -10.48 0.97
N THR A 31 -2.56 -9.33 0.96
CA THR A 31 -3.43 -8.92 2.07
C THR A 31 -4.76 -9.67 2.05
N VAL A 32 -5.50 -9.62 0.96
CA VAL A 32 -6.85 -10.19 0.86
C VAL A 32 -6.79 -11.69 0.58
N GLY A 33 -5.90 -12.13 -0.32
CA GLY A 33 -5.82 -13.52 -0.74
C GLY A 33 -5.13 -14.46 0.27
N VAL A 34 -4.25 -13.92 1.11
CA VAL A 34 -3.45 -14.75 2.02
C VAL A 34 -3.57 -14.30 3.48
N MET A 35 -3.35 -13.01 3.77
CA MET A 35 -3.27 -12.51 5.14
C MET A 35 -4.62 -12.60 5.86
N LEU A 36 -5.69 -12.07 5.26
CA LEU A 36 -7.01 -11.99 5.89
C LEU A 36 -7.62 -13.38 6.15
N PRO A 37 -7.64 -14.33 5.19
CA PRO A 37 -8.22 -15.66 5.41
C PRO A 37 -7.51 -16.45 6.52
N ASN A 38 -6.19 -16.30 6.62
CA ASN A 38 -5.37 -17.02 7.60
C ASN A 38 -5.25 -16.32 8.96
N GLY A 39 -5.99 -15.25 9.22
CA GLY A 39 -5.94 -14.51 10.48
C GLY A 39 -4.58 -13.84 10.76
N LEU A 40 -3.72 -13.76 9.74
CA LEU A 40 -2.39 -13.15 9.84
C LEU A 40 -2.49 -11.61 9.90
N THR A 41 -1.45 -10.98 10.40
CA THR A 41 -1.32 -9.53 10.44
C THR A 41 0.10 -9.12 10.08
N ILE A 42 0.21 -8.26 9.09
CA ILE A 42 1.45 -7.56 8.79
C ILE A 42 1.44 -6.27 9.61
N GLY A 43 2.47 -5.97 10.36
CA GLY A 43 2.53 -4.79 11.22
C GLY A 43 2.15 -3.46 10.52
N GLY A 44 2.21 -2.37 11.24
CA GLY A 44 1.89 -1.05 10.69
C GLY A 44 0.40 -0.74 10.64
N LEU A 45 -0.04 -0.03 9.61
CA LEU A 45 -1.44 0.38 9.46
C LEU A 45 -2.37 -0.83 9.32
N THR A 46 -1.96 -1.87 8.59
CA THR A 46 -2.72 -3.11 8.44
C THR A 46 -3.00 -3.77 9.78
N GLY A 47 -2.04 -3.76 10.70
CA GLY A 47 -2.21 -4.27 12.06
C GLY A 47 -3.25 -3.49 12.86
N ILE A 48 -3.17 -2.15 12.81
CA ILE A 48 -4.14 -1.27 13.50
C ILE A 48 -5.55 -1.51 12.93
N VAL A 49 -5.68 -1.55 11.62
CA VAL A 49 -6.97 -1.80 10.94
C VAL A 49 -7.54 -3.15 11.35
N ARG A 50 -6.71 -4.19 11.45
CA ARG A 50 -7.15 -5.51 11.87
C ARG A 50 -7.67 -5.54 13.31
N ILE A 51 -7.01 -4.83 14.22
CA ILE A 51 -7.49 -4.68 15.61
C ILE A 51 -8.83 -3.95 15.63
N VAL A 52 -8.98 -2.85 14.89
CA VAL A 52 -10.24 -2.10 14.81
C VAL A 52 -11.35 -2.95 14.22
N GLN A 53 -11.05 -3.76 13.19
CA GLN A 53 -12.00 -4.66 12.54
C GLN A 53 -12.57 -5.71 13.52
N THR A 54 -11.83 -6.08 14.57
CA THR A 54 -12.33 -7.00 15.61
C THR A 54 -13.50 -6.41 16.40
N TYR A 55 -13.57 -5.08 16.51
CA TYR A 55 -14.63 -4.39 17.27
C TYR A 55 -15.73 -3.81 16.37
N ILE A 56 -15.41 -3.50 15.11
CA ILE A 56 -16.32 -2.86 14.16
C ILE A 56 -16.41 -3.71 12.90
N PRO A 57 -17.56 -4.32 12.57
CA PRO A 57 -17.74 -5.17 11.40
C PRO A 57 -17.83 -4.30 10.12
N VAL A 58 -16.70 -3.79 9.67
CA VAL A 58 -16.56 -2.98 8.45
C VAL A 58 -15.49 -3.60 7.58
N ASP A 59 -15.61 -3.46 6.26
CA ASP A 59 -14.66 -3.98 5.29
C ASP A 59 -13.24 -3.46 5.55
N PHE A 60 -12.26 -4.34 5.41
CA PHE A 60 -10.86 -4.03 5.67
C PHE A 60 -10.38 -2.85 4.81
N SER A 61 -10.76 -2.81 3.54
CA SER A 61 -10.41 -1.76 2.60
C SER A 61 -10.91 -0.38 3.02
N LEU A 62 -12.13 -0.29 3.58
CA LEU A 62 -12.71 0.98 4.05
C LEU A 62 -11.98 1.50 5.29
N LEU A 63 -11.71 0.62 6.26
CA LEU A 63 -10.92 0.99 7.45
C LEU A 63 -9.49 1.39 7.09
N TYR A 64 -8.88 0.66 6.15
CA TYR A 64 -7.55 0.97 5.65
C TYR A 64 -7.52 2.33 4.94
N TYR A 65 -8.55 2.64 4.14
CA TYR A 65 -8.68 3.94 3.47
C TYR A 65 -8.77 5.09 4.48
N GLY A 66 -9.62 4.95 5.50
CA GLY A 66 -9.74 5.95 6.57
C GLY A 66 -8.42 6.19 7.31
N GLY A 67 -7.74 5.12 7.72
CA GLY A 67 -6.44 5.20 8.40
C GLY A 67 -5.34 5.79 7.52
N SER A 68 -5.29 5.41 6.25
CA SER A 68 -4.30 5.92 5.30
C SER A 68 -4.53 7.40 4.97
N LEU A 69 -5.79 7.85 4.91
CA LEU A 69 -6.14 9.26 4.72
C LEU A 69 -5.68 10.10 5.92
N LEU A 70 -5.88 9.61 7.14
CA LEU A 70 -5.43 10.27 8.35
C LEU A 70 -3.91 10.45 8.36
N ILE A 71 -3.16 9.38 8.03
CA ILE A 71 -1.70 9.45 7.92
C ILE A 71 -1.27 10.40 6.80
N LEU A 72 -2.02 10.46 5.68
CA LEU A 72 -1.75 11.39 4.60
C LEU A 72 -1.88 12.85 5.06
N ILE A 73 -2.92 13.19 5.82
CA ILE A 73 -3.12 14.54 6.38
C ILE A 73 -1.95 14.90 7.30
N ILE A 74 -1.56 14.01 8.20
CA ILE A 74 -0.40 14.21 9.08
C ILE A 74 0.87 14.42 8.23
N SER A 75 1.07 13.60 7.20
CA SER A 75 2.22 13.70 6.30
C SER A 75 2.24 15.01 5.53
N ALA A 76 1.07 15.55 5.16
CA ALA A 76 0.96 16.83 4.47
C ALA A 76 1.48 17.99 5.31
N VAL A 77 1.19 17.98 6.59
CA VAL A 77 1.65 19.01 7.53
C VAL A 77 3.17 18.99 7.71
N PHE A 78 3.77 17.79 7.78
CA PHE A 78 5.20 17.65 8.13
C PHE A 78 6.14 17.57 6.92
N LEU A 79 5.73 16.94 5.81
CA LEU A 79 6.60 16.70 4.65
C LEU A 79 6.49 17.77 3.56
N GLY A 80 5.36 18.47 3.49
CA GLY A 80 5.06 19.45 2.45
C GLY A 80 4.53 18.81 1.15
N LEU A 81 3.87 19.63 0.33
CA LEU A 81 3.06 19.21 -0.81
C LEU A 81 3.79 18.39 -1.90
N LYS A 82 5.09 18.59 -2.08
CA LYS A 82 5.86 17.86 -3.10
C LYS A 82 6.01 16.36 -2.78
N GLU A 83 6.27 16.03 -1.52
CA GLU A 83 6.42 14.65 -1.07
C GLU A 83 5.06 13.97 -0.91
N VAL A 84 4.06 14.74 -0.47
CA VAL A 84 2.68 14.25 -0.30
C VAL A 84 2.08 13.74 -1.61
N ARG A 85 2.38 14.36 -2.76
CA ARG A 85 1.88 13.88 -4.06
C ARG A 85 2.29 12.42 -4.37
N LYS A 86 3.48 12.02 -3.95
CA LYS A 86 3.97 10.64 -4.13
C LYS A 86 3.29 9.66 -3.18
N ILE A 87 2.96 10.11 -1.96
CA ILE A 87 2.21 9.33 -0.98
C ILE A 87 0.74 9.26 -1.39
N LEU A 88 0.14 10.39 -1.78
CA LEU A 88 -1.26 10.54 -2.17
C LEU A 88 -1.68 9.51 -3.23
N PHE A 89 -0.85 9.31 -4.25
CA PHE A 89 -1.18 8.42 -5.36
C PHE A 89 -1.42 6.99 -4.88
N LEU A 90 -0.50 6.43 -4.08
CA LEU A 90 -0.66 5.07 -3.54
C LEU A 90 -1.68 5.00 -2.39
N THR A 91 -1.84 6.06 -1.62
CA THR A 91 -2.86 6.14 -0.55
C THR A 91 -4.29 6.02 -1.09
N ILE A 92 -4.53 6.46 -2.33
CA ILE A 92 -5.83 6.32 -2.98
C ILE A 92 -5.89 5.02 -3.79
N LEU A 93 -4.85 4.69 -4.53
CA LEU A 93 -4.83 3.55 -5.44
C LEU A 93 -4.88 2.22 -4.69
N TYR A 94 -4.11 2.08 -3.63
CA TYR A 94 -4.01 0.80 -2.92
C TYR A 94 -5.31 0.36 -2.24
N PRO A 95 -6.03 1.22 -1.48
CA PRO A 95 -7.33 0.84 -0.93
C PRO A 95 -8.39 0.54 -2.00
N ALA A 96 -8.33 1.24 -3.15
CA ALA A 96 -9.23 0.95 -4.27
C ALA A 96 -8.98 -0.46 -4.83
N VAL A 97 -7.71 -0.85 -4.98
CA VAL A 97 -7.36 -2.21 -5.42
C VAL A 97 -7.73 -3.23 -4.34
N LEU A 98 -7.50 -2.95 -3.05
CA LEU A 98 -7.95 -3.81 -1.95
C LEU A 98 -9.46 -4.06 -2.01
N PHE A 99 -10.26 -3.01 -2.19
CA PHE A 99 -11.71 -3.11 -2.29
C PHE A 99 -12.14 -4.01 -3.46
N VAL A 100 -11.49 -3.90 -4.63
CA VAL A 100 -11.75 -4.78 -5.77
C VAL A 100 -11.45 -6.24 -5.43
N PHE A 101 -10.31 -6.52 -4.78
CA PHE A 101 -9.94 -7.88 -4.38
C PHE A 101 -10.87 -8.45 -3.31
N GLU A 102 -11.33 -7.61 -2.38
CA GLU A 102 -12.29 -7.97 -1.34
C GLU A 102 -13.66 -8.32 -1.95
N THR A 103 -14.14 -7.52 -2.92
CA THR A 103 -15.42 -7.78 -3.61
C THR A 103 -15.37 -8.98 -4.54
N LEU A 104 -14.18 -9.33 -5.07
CA LEU A 104 -13.98 -10.54 -5.88
C LEU A 104 -13.79 -11.81 -5.04
N ASP A 105 -13.76 -11.67 -3.71
CA ASP A 105 -13.55 -12.76 -2.75
C ASP A 105 -12.37 -13.67 -3.13
N VAL A 106 -11.24 -13.03 -3.45
CA VAL A 106 -10.01 -13.73 -3.88
C VAL A 106 -9.36 -14.36 -2.65
N GLN A 107 -9.76 -15.56 -2.33
CA GLN A 107 -9.17 -16.39 -1.26
C GLN A 107 -8.41 -17.55 -1.90
N LEU A 108 -7.08 -17.54 -1.81
CA LEU A 108 -6.25 -18.55 -2.48
C LEU A 108 -5.68 -19.59 -1.52
N LEU A 109 -5.51 -19.24 -0.25
CA LEU A 109 -4.92 -20.10 0.77
C LEU A 109 -5.81 -20.08 2.00
N GLU A 110 -7.04 -20.56 1.84
CA GLU A 110 -7.96 -20.82 2.96
C GLU A 110 -7.56 -22.12 3.63
N GLU A 111 -7.49 -22.12 4.97
CA GLU A 111 -7.11 -23.29 5.79
C GLU A 111 -5.70 -23.89 5.48
N SER A 112 -4.79 -23.08 4.96
CA SER A 112 -3.42 -23.53 4.71
C SER A 112 -2.58 -23.56 5.99
N ASP A 113 -1.44 -24.24 5.93
CA ASP A 113 -0.43 -24.16 6.99
C ASP A 113 -0.09 -22.69 7.26
N VAL A 114 -0.28 -22.22 8.48
CA VAL A 114 -0.03 -20.83 8.91
C VAL A 114 1.38 -20.39 8.59
N LEU A 115 2.36 -21.29 8.70
CA LEU A 115 3.74 -21.00 8.36
C LEU A 115 3.90 -20.74 6.85
N LEU A 116 3.28 -21.57 6.02
CA LEU A 116 3.29 -21.41 4.58
C LEU A 116 2.62 -20.09 4.18
N ALA A 117 1.45 -19.79 4.74
CA ALA A 117 0.74 -18.53 4.52
C ALA A 117 1.58 -17.32 4.94
N ALA A 118 2.28 -17.40 6.07
CA ALA A 118 3.15 -16.32 6.54
C ALA A 118 4.34 -16.08 5.60
N ILE A 119 4.96 -17.14 5.07
CA ILE A 119 6.04 -17.03 4.09
C ILE A 119 5.55 -16.37 2.80
N PHE A 120 4.43 -16.84 2.24
CA PHE A 120 3.84 -16.23 1.03
C PHE A 120 3.48 -14.77 1.25
N CYS A 121 2.83 -14.46 2.37
CA CYS A 121 2.45 -13.10 2.73
C CYS A 121 3.69 -12.19 2.83
N GLY A 122 4.76 -12.65 3.48
CA GLY A 122 6.02 -11.92 3.60
C GLY A 122 6.70 -11.67 2.26
N VAL A 123 6.77 -12.69 1.40
CA VAL A 123 7.39 -12.58 0.06
C VAL A 123 6.61 -11.59 -0.82
N PHE A 124 5.28 -11.75 -0.95
CA PHE A 124 4.47 -10.87 -1.79
C PHE A 124 4.44 -9.43 -1.26
N SER A 125 4.33 -9.23 0.05
CA SER A 125 4.39 -7.89 0.66
C SER A 125 5.75 -7.24 0.47
N GLY A 126 6.83 -8.03 0.58
CA GLY A 126 8.18 -7.57 0.29
C GLY A 126 8.37 -7.14 -1.15
N ILE A 127 7.86 -7.91 -2.11
CA ILE A 127 7.87 -7.57 -3.54
C ILE A 127 7.06 -6.28 -3.80
N ALA A 128 5.84 -6.18 -3.26
CA ALA A 128 5.00 -5.01 -3.42
C ALA A 128 5.66 -3.74 -2.90
N SER A 129 6.18 -3.79 -1.66
CA SER A 129 6.89 -2.67 -1.04
C SER A 129 8.18 -2.32 -1.79
N GLY A 130 8.96 -3.33 -2.20
CA GLY A 130 10.17 -3.14 -2.98
C GLY A 130 9.93 -2.44 -4.31
N LEU A 131 8.89 -2.84 -5.05
CA LEU A 131 8.50 -2.20 -6.32
C LEU A 131 8.08 -0.74 -6.12
N ALA A 132 7.32 -0.44 -5.06
CA ALA A 132 6.91 0.92 -4.74
C ALA A 132 8.11 1.80 -4.35
N PHE A 133 8.98 1.31 -3.46
CA PHE A 133 10.16 2.04 -2.99
C PHE A 133 11.18 2.27 -4.10
N TRP A 134 11.37 1.31 -5.00
CA TRP A 134 12.25 1.49 -6.15
C TRP A 134 11.86 2.67 -7.04
N ARG A 135 10.56 2.96 -7.14
CA ARG A 135 10.03 4.14 -7.84
C ARG A 135 9.94 5.39 -6.96
N GLY A 136 10.33 5.30 -5.68
CA GLY A 136 10.29 6.41 -4.71
C GLY A 136 8.90 6.74 -4.20
N TYR A 137 7.96 5.78 -4.31
CA TYR A 137 6.61 5.87 -3.76
C TYR A 137 6.53 5.10 -2.44
N VAL A 138 5.50 5.40 -1.64
CA VAL A 138 5.28 4.83 -0.32
C VAL A 138 3.79 4.54 -0.16
N PHE A 139 3.44 3.40 0.41
CA PHE A 139 2.05 2.95 0.58
C PHE A 139 1.22 3.75 1.61
N GLY A 140 1.71 4.88 2.10
CA GLY A 140 0.92 5.79 2.96
C GLY A 140 0.66 5.31 4.38
N GLY A 141 1.16 4.15 4.79
CA GLY A 141 1.06 3.64 6.15
C GLY A 141 2.18 4.14 7.06
N THR A 142 2.67 3.28 7.96
CA THR A 142 3.81 3.57 8.85
C THR A 142 5.08 3.97 8.11
N ASP A 143 5.22 3.60 6.85
CA ASP A 143 6.32 4.01 5.96
C ASP A 143 6.35 5.52 5.75
N ALA A 144 5.18 6.17 5.68
CA ALA A 144 5.08 7.62 5.61
C ALA A 144 5.55 8.27 6.91
N ILE A 145 5.23 7.67 8.06
CA ILE A 145 5.71 8.13 9.38
C ILE A 145 7.23 8.00 9.47
N ALA A 146 7.79 6.87 9.02
CA ALA A 146 9.24 6.67 8.95
C ALA A 146 9.93 7.74 8.08
N LYS A 147 9.31 8.12 6.96
CA LYS A 147 9.80 9.18 6.08
C LYS A 147 9.75 10.56 6.74
N ILE A 148 8.74 10.85 7.56
CA ILE A 148 8.64 12.08 8.37
C ILE A 148 9.77 12.12 9.39
N LEU A 149 9.97 11.05 10.14
CA LEU A 149 11.01 10.92 11.15
C LEU A 149 12.41 11.11 10.54
N ARG A 150 12.67 10.44 9.39
CA ARG A 150 13.94 10.61 8.66
C ARG A 150 14.20 12.06 8.29
N LYS A 151 13.20 12.77 7.75
CA LYS A 151 13.36 14.17 7.35
C LYS A 151 13.58 15.11 8.53
N LYS A 152 13.02 14.78 9.71
CA LYS A 152 13.12 15.62 10.92
C LYS A 152 14.39 15.36 11.73
N LEU A 153 14.86 14.10 11.76
CA LEU A 153 16.02 13.66 12.52
C LEU A 153 17.34 13.77 11.74
N PHE A 154 17.26 13.67 10.39
CA PHE A 154 18.43 13.74 9.49
C PHE A 154 18.10 14.69 8.33
N PRO A 155 18.14 16.02 8.57
CA PRO A 155 17.85 17.03 7.55
C PRO A 155 18.90 17.06 6.44
#